data_0731c08259de4b7acc6762aed088ee47
#
_entry.id   0731c08259de4b7acc6762aed088ee47
#
_cell.length_a   1.000
_cell.length_b   1.000
_cell.length_c   1.000
_cell.angle_alpha   90.00
_cell.angle_beta   90.00
_cell.angle_gamma   90.00
#
_symmetry.space_group_name_H-M   'P 1'
#
loop_
_entity.id
_entity.type
_entity.pdbx_description
1 polymer ?
#
loop_
_entity_poly.entity_id
_entity_poly.type
_entity_poly.pdbx_seq_one_letter_code
_entity_poly.pdbx_strand_id
1 'polypeptide(L)'
;MTPERAVIVGASHAGAQLAANLRREGWSGEVVLIGDERGLPYHRPPLSKGYLAGKNGLDDLLIRGADFYEKQHIRLLNATVEAIHRSAKRVSLSTGDTLTYTKLALCTGARARRLPTPGVDLRGIHYLRTAADVELIRAAATPGRRVVIVGGGYIGLETAASLCSLGMNVTVLEATERVLERVTAPEVSAFYTRIHRGEGVEIRTHALVEAFSGNGGVQEVVLADGESIPADLVIVGVGVVPNTELASAAGLSVDNGIVIDDQARTSDPDIVAAGDCTSHTMARYGWRIRLESVSSAGEQAKVAAATICGKHSAIAALPWFWSDQY
;
A
#
# COMPACT_ATOMS: atom_id res chain seq x y z
N MET A 1 25.78 -18.31 22.65
CA MET A 1 25.56 -17.55 21.38
C MET A 1 24.10 -17.13 21.35
N THR A 2 23.81 -15.87 21.11
CA THR A 2 22.42 -15.42 20.93
C THR A 2 21.85 -16.14 19.71
N PRO A 3 20.67 -16.77 19.80
CA PRO A 3 20.09 -17.48 18.67
C PRO A 3 19.88 -16.50 17.50
N GLU A 4 20.20 -16.93 16.28
CA GLU A 4 19.96 -16.12 15.10
C GLU A 4 18.46 -15.84 14.95
N ARG A 5 18.11 -14.57 14.75
CA ARG A 5 16.73 -14.13 14.58
C ARG A 5 16.62 -13.08 13.49
N ALA A 6 15.79 -13.35 12.49
CA ALA A 6 15.35 -12.38 11.51
C ALA A 6 14.01 -11.80 11.96
N VAL A 7 13.96 -10.49 12.20
CA VAL A 7 12.73 -9.76 12.50
C VAL A 7 12.30 -9.00 11.24
N ILE A 8 11.05 -9.18 10.82
CA ILE A 8 10.47 -8.56 9.64
C ILE A 8 9.33 -7.65 10.10
N VAL A 9 9.42 -6.36 9.83
CA VAL A 9 8.45 -5.34 10.19
C VAL A 9 7.55 -5.02 8.99
N GLY A 10 6.28 -5.37 9.09
CA GLY A 10 5.27 -5.22 8.03
C GLY A 10 4.84 -6.57 7.44
N ALA A 11 3.66 -7.05 7.82
CA ALA A 11 3.08 -8.32 7.40
C ALA A 11 2.14 -8.16 6.19
N SER A 12 2.67 -7.68 5.06
CA SER A 12 1.96 -7.63 3.77
C SER A 12 2.82 -8.29 2.68
N HIS A 13 2.65 -7.93 1.40
CA HIS A 13 3.32 -8.59 0.27
C HIS A 13 4.83 -8.78 0.47
N ALA A 14 5.57 -7.68 0.71
CA ALA A 14 7.02 -7.75 0.86
C ALA A 14 7.43 -8.61 2.05
N GLY A 15 6.85 -8.37 3.24
CA GLY A 15 7.22 -9.08 4.46
C GLY A 15 6.87 -10.56 4.42
N ALA A 16 5.66 -10.92 3.97
CA ALA A 16 5.24 -12.32 3.84
C ALA A 16 6.10 -13.08 2.81
N GLN A 17 6.47 -12.40 1.71
CA GLN A 17 7.32 -13.00 0.68
C GLN A 17 8.77 -13.14 1.17
N LEU A 18 9.28 -12.14 1.91
CA LEU A 18 10.61 -12.19 2.51
C LEU A 18 10.72 -13.32 3.53
N ALA A 19 9.73 -13.47 4.42
CA ALA A 19 9.69 -14.55 5.41
C ALA A 19 9.74 -15.94 4.74
N ALA A 20 8.97 -16.14 3.68
CA ALA A 20 8.97 -17.37 2.90
C ALA A 20 10.32 -17.61 2.19
N ASN A 21 10.89 -16.55 1.59
CA ASN A 21 12.17 -16.66 0.89
C ASN A 21 13.33 -16.92 1.85
N LEU A 22 13.33 -16.42 3.09
CA LEU A 22 14.34 -16.76 4.09
C LEU A 22 14.43 -18.28 4.30
N ARG A 23 13.30 -18.97 4.43
CA ARG A 23 13.28 -20.43 4.56
C ARG A 23 13.80 -21.13 3.31
N ARG A 24 13.42 -20.61 2.14
CA ARG A 24 13.87 -21.13 0.83
C ARG A 24 15.36 -20.92 0.61
N GLU A 25 15.94 -19.80 1.11
CA GLU A 25 17.36 -19.49 1.05
C GLU A 25 18.17 -20.24 2.12
N GLY A 26 17.53 -20.97 3.04
CA GLY A 26 18.20 -21.81 4.04
C GLY A 26 18.44 -21.14 5.39
N TRP A 27 17.77 -20.02 5.71
CA TRP A 27 17.84 -19.41 7.03
C TRP A 27 17.31 -20.36 8.09
N SER A 28 18.17 -20.80 9.01
CA SER A 28 17.86 -21.75 10.09
C SER A 28 17.40 -21.08 11.39
N GLY A 29 17.69 -19.80 11.57
CA GLY A 29 17.32 -19.05 12.77
C GLY A 29 15.82 -18.78 12.88
N GLU A 30 15.39 -18.18 13.99
CA GLU A 30 14.00 -17.75 14.19
C GLU A 30 13.61 -16.70 13.14
N VAL A 31 12.37 -16.80 12.63
CA VAL A 31 11.77 -15.79 11.75
C VAL A 31 10.52 -15.24 12.41
N VAL A 32 10.51 -13.93 12.69
CA VAL A 32 9.36 -13.24 13.28
C VAL A 32 8.83 -12.22 12.27
N LEU A 33 7.58 -12.38 11.84
CA LEU A 33 6.87 -11.45 10.97
C LEU A 33 5.87 -10.65 11.80
N ILE A 34 6.07 -9.33 11.87
CA ILE A 34 5.29 -8.42 12.71
C ILE A 34 4.38 -7.58 11.81
N GLY A 35 3.10 -7.51 12.14
CA GLY A 35 2.11 -6.66 11.47
C GLY A 35 1.13 -6.06 12.45
N ASP A 36 0.61 -4.89 12.12
CA ASP A 36 -0.38 -4.14 12.91
C ASP A 36 -1.83 -4.47 12.52
N GLU A 37 -2.05 -5.03 11.34
CA GLU A 37 -3.35 -5.54 10.94
C GLU A 37 -3.61 -6.92 11.55
N ARG A 38 -4.83 -7.14 12.04
CA ARG A 38 -5.25 -8.44 12.57
C ARG A 38 -5.43 -9.46 11.44
N GLY A 39 -5.05 -10.70 11.71
CA GLY A 39 -5.20 -11.80 10.75
C GLY A 39 -3.93 -12.13 9.98
N LEU A 40 -4.10 -12.90 8.91
CA LEU A 40 -3.01 -13.35 8.06
C LEU A 40 -2.71 -12.32 6.95
N PRO A 41 -1.47 -12.27 6.45
CA PRO A 41 -1.13 -11.43 5.29
C PRO A 41 -1.98 -11.76 4.07
N TYR A 42 -2.53 -10.72 3.43
CA TYR A 42 -3.43 -10.84 2.28
C TYR A 42 -2.98 -9.95 1.11
N HIS A 43 -3.48 -10.28 -0.09
CA HIS A 43 -3.26 -9.53 -1.32
C HIS A 43 -4.07 -8.23 -1.33
N ARG A 44 -3.38 -7.07 -1.47
CA ARG A 44 -4.02 -5.75 -1.51
C ARG A 44 -4.67 -5.39 -2.86
N PRO A 45 -4.17 -5.83 -4.04
CA PRO A 45 -4.79 -5.45 -5.30
C PRO A 45 -6.28 -5.79 -5.44
N PRO A 46 -6.83 -6.86 -4.87
CA PRO A 46 -8.27 -7.13 -4.91
C PRO A 46 -9.13 -6.15 -4.11
N LEU A 47 -8.54 -5.38 -3.19
CA LEU A 47 -9.27 -4.46 -2.30
C LEU A 47 -10.08 -3.40 -3.05
N SER A 48 -9.58 -2.88 -4.17
CA SER A 48 -10.29 -1.92 -5.03
C SER A 48 -11.17 -2.60 -6.10
N LYS A 49 -11.17 -3.93 -6.17
CA LYS A 49 -11.78 -4.75 -7.23
C LYS A 49 -12.80 -5.75 -6.66
N GLY A 50 -12.51 -7.04 -6.83
CA GLY A 50 -13.40 -8.14 -6.45
C GLY A 50 -13.79 -8.14 -4.98
N TYR A 51 -12.91 -7.73 -4.07
CA TYR A 51 -13.23 -7.62 -2.66
C TYR A 51 -14.22 -6.48 -2.39
N LEU A 52 -13.99 -5.29 -2.95
CA LEU A 52 -14.95 -4.17 -2.85
C LEU A 52 -16.29 -4.52 -3.49
N ALA A 53 -16.27 -5.18 -4.65
CA ALA A 53 -17.47 -5.63 -5.35
C ALA A 53 -18.20 -6.80 -4.66
N GLY A 54 -17.69 -7.33 -3.55
CA GLY A 54 -18.30 -8.46 -2.83
C GLY A 54 -18.18 -9.82 -3.52
N LYS A 55 -17.32 -9.92 -4.54
CA LYS A 55 -17.09 -11.18 -5.30
C LYS A 55 -16.15 -12.15 -4.57
N ASN A 56 -15.34 -11.65 -3.62
CA ASN A 56 -14.37 -12.41 -2.84
C ASN A 56 -14.57 -12.13 -1.35
N GLY A 57 -14.28 -13.14 -0.52
CA GLY A 57 -14.08 -12.99 0.93
C GLY A 57 -12.62 -12.66 1.26
N LEU A 58 -12.33 -12.28 2.52
CA LEU A 58 -10.96 -11.99 2.95
C LEU A 58 -10.05 -13.24 2.88
N ASP A 59 -10.61 -14.41 3.14
CA ASP A 59 -9.87 -15.68 3.09
C ASP A 59 -9.39 -16.02 1.67
N ASP A 60 -10.13 -15.60 0.64
CA ASP A 60 -9.74 -15.76 -0.78
C ASP A 60 -8.53 -14.88 -1.14
N LEU A 61 -8.26 -13.86 -0.35
CA LEU A 61 -7.18 -12.92 -0.57
C LEU A 61 -5.89 -13.31 0.14
N LEU A 62 -5.87 -14.34 0.97
CA LEU A 62 -4.69 -14.69 1.75
C LEU A 62 -3.48 -14.98 0.86
N ILE A 63 -2.33 -14.39 1.18
CA ILE A 63 -1.06 -14.69 0.49
C ILE A 63 -0.67 -16.14 0.74
N ARG A 64 -0.88 -16.61 1.98
CA ARG A 64 -0.71 -18.02 2.41
C ARG A 64 -1.61 -18.30 3.61
N GLY A 65 -2.09 -19.53 3.71
CA GLY A 65 -2.87 -20.00 4.86
C GLY A 65 -2.01 -20.17 6.13
N ALA A 66 -2.66 -20.29 7.29
CA ALA A 66 -2.01 -20.41 8.59
C ALA A 66 -1.04 -21.60 8.66
N ASP A 67 -1.42 -22.74 8.09
CA ASP A 67 -0.64 -23.97 8.02
C ASP A 67 0.74 -23.78 7.34
N PHE A 68 0.84 -22.84 6.40
CA PHE A 68 2.12 -22.51 5.79
C PHE A 68 3.08 -21.89 6.81
N TYR A 69 2.63 -20.90 7.58
CA TYR A 69 3.47 -20.20 8.58
C TYR A 69 3.90 -21.17 9.69
N GLU A 70 2.99 -22.06 10.14
CA GLU A 70 3.30 -23.12 11.10
C GLU A 70 4.37 -24.08 10.56
N LYS A 71 4.15 -24.68 9.37
CA LYS A 71 5.09 -25.63 8.75
C LYS A 71 6.45 -25.04 8.47
N GLN A 72 6.50 -23.73 8.18
CA GLN A 72 7.75 -23.01 7.91
C GLN A 72 8.36 -22.40 9.18
N HIS A 73 7.79 -22.65 10.37
CA HIS A 73 8.23 -22.07 11.63
C HIS A 73 8.44 -20.55 11.55
N ILE A 74 7.47 -19.84 10.93
CA ILE A 74 7.42 -18.38 10.86
C ILE A 74 6.45 -17.92 11.93
N ARG A 75 6.97 -17.22 12.94
CA ARG A 75 6.15 -16.65 14.01
C ARG A 75 5.48 -15.38 13.52
N LEU A 76 4.14 -15.35 13.51
CA LEU A 76 3.36 -14.16 13.27
C LEU A 76 3.13 -13.42 14.59
N LEU A 77 3.34 -12.11 14.61
CA LEU A 77 3.13 -11.28 15.78
C LEU A 77 2.27 -10.07 15.39
N ASN A 78 1.11 -9.95 16.02
CA ASN A 78 0.25 -8.79 15.84
C ASN A 78 0.66 -7.68 16.82
N ALA A 79 1.45 -6.75 16.33
CA ALA A 79 1.94 -5.59 17.07
C ALA A 79 2.46 -4.51 16.10
N THR A 80 2.56 -3.27 16.57
CA THR A 80 3.30 -2.21 15.90
C THR A 80 4.72 -2.14 16.45
N VAL A 81 5.72 -2.00 15.59
CA VAL A 81 7.08 -1.67 15.99
C VAL A 81 7.17 -0.16 16.14
N GLU A 82 7.51 0.30 17.35
CA GLU A 82 7.54 1.73 17.70
C GLU A 82 8.94 2.33 17.61
N ALA A 83 9.98 1.53 17.85
CA ALA A 83 11.37 1.99 17.79
C ALA A 83 12.34 0.88 17.38
N ILE A 84 13.44 1.29 16.74
CA ILE A 84 14.58 0.44 16.40
C ILE A 84 15.81 0.96 17.16
N HIS A 85 16.39 0.12 18.02
CA HIS A 85 17.61 0.39 18.76
C HIS A 85 18.78 -0.32 18.10
N ARG A 86 19.39 0.29 17.08
CA ARG A 86 20.42 -0.33 16.23
C ARG A 86 21.63 -0.86 16.99
N SER A 87 22.19 -0.06 17.90
CA SER A 87 23.36 -0.47 18.71
C SER A 87 23.09 -1.67 19.61
N ALA A 88 21.85 -1.79 20.11
CA ALA A 88 21.42 -2.90 20.95
C ALA A 88 20.79 -4.06 20.13
N LYS A 89 20.67 -3.91 18.80
CA LYS A 89 20.00 -4.86 17.89
C LYS A 89 18.66 -5.34 18.43
N ARG A 90 17.77 -4.41 18.78
CA ARG A 90 16.42 -4.70 19.28
C ARG A 90 15.39 -3.75 18.72
N VAL A 91 14.15 -4.20 18.68
CA VAL A 91 12.96 -3.37 18.38
C VAL A 91 12.06 -3.32 19.60
N SER A 92 11.38 -2.18 19.81
CA SER A 92 10.32 -2.00 20.82
C SER A 92 8.97 -2.13 20.17
N LEU A 93 8.03 -2.79 20.84
CA LEU A 93 6.69 -3.09 20.35
C LEU A 93 5.64 -2.29 21.13
N SER A 94 4.49 -2.03 20.48
CA SER A 94 3.32 -1.39 21.09
C SER A 94 2.72 -2.18 22.29
N THR A 95 3.10 -3.44 22.46
CA THR A 95 2.76 -4.27 23.63
C THR A 95 3.59 -3.97 24.87
N GLY A 96 4.63 -3.12 24.75
CA GLY A 96 5.64 -2.89 25.80
C GLY A 96 6.80 -3.88 25.76
N ASP A 97 6.72 -4.92 24.93
CA ASP A 97 7.78 -5.90 24.77
C ASP A 97 8.94 -5.40 23.91
N THR A 98 10.07 -6.09 23.98
CA THR A 98 11.19 -5.89 23.06
C THR A 98 11.62 -7.20 22.43
N LEU A 99 12.03 -7.13 21.15
CA LEU A 99 12.62 -8.28 20.45
C LEU A 99 14.04 -7.94 19.99
N THR A 100 15.00 -8.81 20.30
CA THR A 100 16.35 -8.74 19.73
C THR A 100 16.35 -9.32 18.33
N TYR A 101 17.22 -8.84 17.46
CA TYR A 101 17.45 -9.37 16.12
C TYR A 101 18.93 -9.55 15.80
N THR A 102 19.27 -10.48 14.94
CA THR A 102 20.55 -10.53 14.26
C THR A 102 20.46 -9.87 12.88
N LYS A 103 19.29 -9.99 12.24
CA LYS A 103 18.93 -9.30 10.99
C LYS A 103 17.53 -8.70 11.11
N LEU A 104 17.37 -7.49 10.56
CA LEU A 104 16.10 -6.77 10.54
C LEU A 104 15.69 -6.49 9.09
N ALA A 105 14.41 -6.64 8.78
CA ALA A 105 13.85 -6.25 7.50
C ALA A 105 12.71 -5.25 7.69
N LEU A 106 12.75 -4.12 6.98
CA LEU A 106 11.72 -3.10 6.98
C LEU A 106 10.84 -3.26 5.74
N CYS A 107 9.62 -3.74 5.95
CA CYS A 107 8.59 -3.94 4.93
C CYS A 107 7.33 -3.11 5.26
N THR A 108 7.53 -1.90 5.77
CA THR A 108 6.50 -1.03 6.34
C THR A 108 5.50 -0.48 5.31
N GLY A 109 5.80 -0.63 4.01
CA GLY A 109 4.91 -0.24 2.93
C GLY A 109 4.63 1.26 2.87
N ALA A 110 3.39 1.60 2.56
CA ALA A 110 2.92 2.98 2.42
C ALA A 110 1.49 3.11 2.94
N ARG A 111 1.09 4.32 3.34
CA ARG A 111 -0.26 4.69 3.75
C ARG A 111 -0.92 5.62 2.75
N ALA A 112 -2.24 5.67 2.73
CA ALA A 112 -2.97 6.65 1.93
C ALA A 112 -2.58 8.08 2.32
N ARG A 113 -2.34 8.91 1.31
CA ARG A 113 -2.09 10.35 1.52
C ARG A 113 -3.36 11.02 2.02
N ARG A 114 -3.29 11.63 3.19
CA ARG A 114 -4.40 12.43 3.74
C ARG A 114 -4.43 13.80 3.07
N LEU A 115 -5.63 14.25 2.70
CA LEU A 115 -5.84 15.62 2.24
C LEU A 115 -5.94 16.55 3.43
N PRO A 116 -5.23 17.70 3.44
CA PRO A 116 -5.39 18.73 4.45
C PRO A 116 -6.58 19.66 4.13
N THR A 117 -7.70 19.08 3.71
CA THR A 117 -8.86 19.78 3.17
C THR A 117 -9.92 19.97 4.26
N PRO A 118 -10.50 21.17 4.43
CA PRO A 118 -11.60 21.40 5.38
C PRO A 118 -12.72 20.38 5.19
N GLY A 119 -13.24 19.86 6.30
CA GLY A 119 -14.33 18.87 6.29
C GLY A 119 -13.91 17.44 5.99
N VAL A 120 -12.60 17.13 5.84
CA VAL A 120 -12.11 15.77 5.51
C VAL A 120 -12.46 14.72 6.56
N ASP A 121 -12.79 15.12 7.78
CA ASP A 121 -13.16 14.22 8.89
C ASP A 121 -14.67 13.99 9.00
N LEU A 122 -15.48 14.51 8.08
CA LEU A 122 -16.92 14.24 8.03
C LEU A 122 -17.18 12.74 7.80
N ARG A 123 -18.24 12.20 8.44
CA ARG A 123 -18.66 10.82 8.16
C ARG A 123 -18.99 10.63 6.68
N GLY A 124 -18.67 9.46 6.14
CA GLY A 124 -18.87 9.16 4.72
C GLY A 124 -17.69 9.55 3.83
N ILE A 125 -16.58 10.05 4.41
CA ILE A 125 -15.31 10.23 3.70
C ILE A 125 -14.36 9.10 4.07
N HIS A 126 -13.89 8.37 3.09
CA HIS A 126 -13.07 7.19 3.26
C HIS A 126 -11.79 7.25 2.42
N TYR A 127 -10.80 6.52 2.87
CA TYR A 127 -9.58 6.20 2.13
C TYR A 127 -9.56 4.69 1.91
N LEU A 128 -8.89 4.22 0.86
CA LEU A 128 -8.81 2.78 0.57
C LEU A 128 -7.35 2.33 0.64
N ARG A 129 -7.01 1.53 1.64
CA ARG A 129 -5.68 0.90 1.79
C ARG A 129 -5.74 -0.49 2.43
N THR A 130 -6.64 -0.72 3.37
CA THR A 130 -6.77 -1.95 4.15
C THR A 130 -8.12 -2.65 3.90
N ALA A 131 -8.22 -3.92 4.27
CA ALA A 131 -9.51 -4.62 4.22
C ALA A 131 -10.56 -3.94 5.11
N ALA A 132 -10.16 -3.42 6.26
CA ALA A 132 -11.06 -2.67 7.15
C ALA A 132 -11.63 -1.41 6.50
N ASP A 133 -10.82 -0.69 5.71
CA ASP A 133 -11.30 0.47 4.95
C ASP A 133 -12.37 0.04 3.95
N VAL A 134 -12.16 -1.09 3.26
CA VAL A 134 -13.12 -1.61 2.27
C VAL A 134 -14.43 -2.02 2.93
N GLU A 135 -14.39 -2.64 4.11
CA GLU A 135 -15.61 -3.00 4.86
C GLU A 135 -16.44 -1.75 5.21
N LEU A 136 -15.79 -0.65 5.61
CA LEU A 136 -16.48 0.62 5.87
C LEU A 136 -17.09 1.20 4.58
N ILE A 137 -16.38 1.14 3.47
CA ILE A 137 -16.87 1.60 2.17
C ILE A 137 -18.07 0.73 1.74
N ARG A 138 -17.96 -0.60 1.82
CA ARG A 138 -19.05 -1.53 1.49
C ARG A 138 -20.30 -1.30 2.32
N ALA A 139 -20.15 -1.07 3.62
CA ALA A 139 -21.26 -0.76 4.51
C ALA A 139 -21.99 0.54 4.13
N ALA A 140 -21.28 1.49 3.53
CA ALA A 140 -21.85 2.76 3.04
C ALA A 140 -22.34 2.66 1.58
N ALA A 141 -21.88 1.67 0.81
CA ALA A 141 -22.22 1.51 -0.61
C ALA A 141 -23.64 0.95 -0.76
N THR A 142 -24.56 1.77 -1.24
CA THR A 142 -25.95 1.41 -1.51
C THR A 142 -26.31 1.85 -2.92
N PRO A 143 -26.95 0.99 -3.76
CA PRO A 143 -27.34 1.36 -5.12
C PRO A 143 -28.10 2.68 -5.18
N GLY A 144 -27.82 3.48 -6.21
CA GLY A 144 -28.40 4.81 -6.43
C GLY A 144 -27.78 5.96 -5.64
N ARG A 145 -26.90 5.70 -4.64
CA ARG A 145 -26.18 6.76 -3.93
C ARG A 145 -25.13 7.43 -4.82
N ARG A 146 -24.89 8.72 -4.56
CA ARG A 146 -23.88 9.53 -5.25
C ARG A 146 -22.54 9.34 -4.57
N VAL A 147 -21.57 8.86 -5.34
CA VAL A 147 -20.21 8.67 -4.88
C VAL A 147 -19.29 9.63 -5.60
N VAL A 148 -18.50 10.38 -4.87
CA VAL A 148 -17.43 11.20 -5.42
C VAL A 148 -16.10 10.54 -5.09
N ILE A 149 -15.29 10.28 -6.11
CA ILE A 149 -13.92 9.78 -5.97
C ILE A 149 -12.95 10.92 -6.26
N VAL A 150 -12.14 11.27 -5.28
CA VAL A 150 -11.12 12.32 -5.40
C VAL A 150 -9.80 11.68 -5.79
N GLY A 151 -9.37 11.90 -7.05
CA GLY A 151 -8.17 11.37 -7.66
C GLY A 151 -8.44 10.35 -8.77
N GLY A 152 -8.03 10.67 -9.99
CA GLY A 152 -8.14 9.84 -11.19
C GLY A 152 -6.94 8.92 -11.43
N GLY A 153 -6.26 8.45 -10.36
CA GLY A 153 -5.23 7.43 -10.42
C GLY A 153 -5.79 6.01 -10.56
N TYR A 154 -4.93 4.97 -10.67
CA TYR A 154 -5.37 3.58 -10.84
C TYR A 154 -6.35 3.14 -9.76
N ILE A 155 -6.05 3.36 -8.47
CA ILE A 155 -6.92 2.94 -7.36
C ILE A 155 -8.27 3.68 -7.41
N GLY A 156 -8.26 4.98 -7.75
CA GLY A 156 -9.49 5.76 -7.92
C GLY A 156 -10.38 5.20 -9.03
N LEU A 157 -9.80 4.90 -10.20
CA LEU A 157 -10.53 4.35 -11.35
C LEU A 157 -11.01 2.90 -11.10
N GLU A 158 -10.21 2.04 -10.48
CA GLU A 158 -10.63 0.69 -10.08
C GLU A 158 -11.79 0.73 -9.08
N THR A 159 -11.72 1.64 -8.11
CA THR A 159 -12.79 1.88 -7.13
C THR A 159 -14.05 2.39 -7.83
N ALA A 160 -13.89 3.30 -8.82
CA ALA A 160 -15.00 3.81 -9.63
C ALA A 160 -15.70 2.67 -10.39
N ALA A 161 -14.93 1.81 -11.07
CA ALA A 161 -15.47 0.66 -11.78
C ALA A 161 -16.24 -0.28 -10.84
N SER A 162 -15.66 -0.60 -9.67
CA SER A 162 -16.29 -1.48 -8.68
C SER A 162 -17.59 -0.90 -8.12
N LEU A 163 -17.60 0.40 -7.74
CA LEU A 163 -18.80 1.04 -7.19
C LEU A 163 -19.87 1.29 -8.25
N CYS A 164 -19.48 1.60 -9.48
CA CYS A 164 -20.41 1.69 -10.62
C CYS A 164 -21.08 0.33 -10.87
N SER A 165 -20.34 -0.77 -10.85
CA SER A 165 -20.91 -2.12 -11.01
C SER A 165 -21.87 -2.52 -9.86
N LEU A 166 -21.77 -1.88 -8.70
CA LEU A 166 -22.71 -2.01 -7.58
C LEU A 166 -23.94 -1.09 -7.71
N GLY A 167 -24.11 -0.40 -8.85
CA GLY A 167 -25.26 0.45 -9.14
C GLY A 167 -25.21 1.83 -8.48
N MET A 168 -24.04 2.33 -8.14
CA MET A 168 -23.87 3.68 -7.59
C MET A 168 -23.67 4.71 -8.71
N ASN A 169 -24.06 5.96 -8.47
CA ASN A 169 -23.79 7.09 -9.36
C ASN A 169 -22.40 7.65 -9.02
N VAL A 170 -21.41 7.39 -9.87
CA VAL A 170 -20.01 7.68 -9.59
C VAL A 170 -19.50 8.87 -10.38
N THR A 171 -18.92 9.85 -9.67
CA THR A 171 -18.17 10.97 -10.25
C THR A 171 -16.72 10.89 -9.79
N VAL A 172 -15.77 10.90 -10.74
CA VAL A 172 -14.33 10.97 -10.48
C VAL A 172 -13.85 12.41 -10.69
N LEU A 173 -13.20 12.98 -9.69
CA LEU A 173 -12.58 14.32 -9.73
C LEU A 173 -11.08 14.16 -9.83
N GLU A 174 -10.49 14.68 -10.92
CA GLU A 174 -9.05 14.73 -11.13
C GLU A 174 -8.60 16.19 -11.20
N ALA A 175 -7.63 16.56 -10.38
CA ALA A 175 -7.14 17.95 -10.33
C ALA A 175 -6.35 18.35 -11.56
N THR A 176 -5.74 17.38 -12.26
CA THR A 176 -4.92 17.61 -13.46
C THR A 176 -5.75 17.55 -14.75
N GLU A 177 -5.10 17.75 -15.88
CA GLU A 177 -5.74 17.76 -17.20
C GLU A 177 -6.36 16.42 -17.60
N ARG A 178 -5.80 15.31 -17.14
CA ARG A 178 -6.23 13.96 -17.52
C ARG A 178 -6.05 12.94 -16.41
N VAL A 179 -6.87 11.92 -16.39
CA VAL A 179 -6.68 10.78 -15.47
C VAL A 179 -5.34 10.08 -15.75
N LEU A 180 -4.73 9.46 -14.75
CA LEU A 180 -3.45 8.73 -14.85
C LEU A 180 -2.28 9.58 -15.38
N GLU A 181 -2.33 10.90 -15.31
CA GLU A 181 -1.38 11.82 -15.95
C GLU A 181 0.07 11.53 -15.58
N ARG A 182 0.32 11.23 -14.30
CA ARG A 182 1.68 10.99 -13.80
C ARG A 182 2.29 9.65 -14.23
N VAL A 183 1.51 8.73 -14.76
CA VAL A 183 1.90 7.31 -14.90
C VAL A 183 1.63 6.71 -16.27
N THR A 184 0.91 7.42 -17.15
CA THR A 184 0.61 6.93 -18.50
C THR A 184 0.74 8.01 -19.58
N ALA A 185 0.85 7.58 -20.83
CA ALA A 185 0.75 8.46 -22.00
C ALA A 185 -0.69 8.98 -22.19
N PRO A 186 -0.88 10.12 -22.88
CA PRO A 186 -2.21 10.71 -23.13
C PRO A 186 -3.20 9.77 -23.79
N GLU A 187 -2.74 8.92 -24.70
CA GLU A 187 -3.57 7.94 -25.43
C GLU A 187 -4.18 6.91 -24.47
N VAL A 188 -3.41 6.48 -23.47
CA VAL A 188 -3.88 5.55 -22.43
C VAL A 188 -4.90 6.25 -21.52
N SER A 189 -4.65 7.51 -21.14
CA SER A 189 -5.61 8.31 -20.37
C SER A 189 -6.94 8.48 -21.11
N ALA A 190 -6.88 8.79 -22.41
CA ALA A 190 -8.06 8.92 -23.27
C ALA A 190 -8.84 7.60 -23.39
N PHE A 191 -8.13 6.47 -23.49
CA PHE A 191 -8.73 5.14 -23.49
C PHE A 191 -9.52 4.89 -22.20
N TYR A 192 -8.90 5.05 -21.03
CA TYR A 192 -9.56 4.83 -19.74
C TYR A 192 -10.75 5.78 -19.54
N THR A 193 -10.60 7.06 -19.90
CA THR A 193 -11.69 8.05 -19.83
C THR A 193 -12.89 7.60 -20.66
N ARG A 194 -12.65 7.12 -21.88
CA ARG A 194 -13.73 6.64 -22.77
C ARG A 194 -14.44 5.42 -22.20
N ILE A 195 -13.69 4.44 -21.66
CA ILE A 195 -14.28 3.23 -21.08
C ILE A 195 -15.14 3.60 -19.87
N HIS A 196 -14.60 4.35 -18.92
CA HIS A 196 -15.34 4.74 -17.72
C HIS A 196 -16.61 5.54 -18.02
N ARG A 197 -16.53 6.49 -18.97
CA ARG A 197 -17.72 7.23 -19.40
C ARG A 197 -18.75 6.34 -20.10
N GLY A 198 -18.30 5.36 -20.87
CA GLY A 198 -19.16 4.37 -21.51
C GLY A 198 -19.93 3.50 -20.51
N GLU A 199 -19.33 3.25 -19.33
CA GLU A 199 -19.94 2.50 -18.22
C GLU A 199 -20.76 3.40 -17.27
N GLY A 200 -20.90 4.70 -17.57
CA GLY A 200 -21.73 5.64 -16.80
C GLY A 200 -21.01 6.38 -15.68
N VAL A 201 -19.68 6.28 -15.58
CA VAL A 201 -18.89 7.09 -14.64
C VAL A 201 -18.68 8.48 -15.20
N GLU A 202 -19.05 9.51 -14.44
CA GLU A 202 -18.69 10.89 -14.77
C GLU A 202 -17.23 11.14 -14.41
N ILE A 203 -16.43 11.65 -15.35
CA ILE A 203 -15.03 12.06 -15.11
C ILE A 203 -14.91 13.56 -15.36
N ARG A 204 -14.48 14.28 -14.32
CA ARG A 204 -14.17 15.71 -14.33
C ARG A 204 -12.68 15.91 -14.10
N THR A 205 -12.01 16.51 -15.06
CA THR A 205 -10.62 16.96 -14.98
C THR A 205 -10.56 18.44 -14.62
N HIS A 206 -9.37 18.95 -14.22
CA HIS A 206 -9.20 20.29 -13.66
C HIS A 206 -10.09 20.57 -12.44
N ALA A 207 -10.53 19.52 -11.75
CA ALA A 207 -11.45 19.56 -10.62
C ALA A 207 -10.68 19.49 -9.28
N LEU A 208 -10.13 20.61 -8.85
CA LEU A 208 -9.41 20.72 -7.59
C LEU A 208 -10.41 20.85 -6.43
N VAL A 209 -10.39 19.89 -5.49
CA VAL A 209 -11.23 19.91 -4.30
C VAL A 209 -10.68 20.91 -3.29
N GLU A 210 -11.52 21.85 -2.83
CA GLU A 210 -11.20 22.87 -1.84
C GLU A 210 -11.77 22.52 -0.46
N ALA A 211 -12.98 21.96 -0.38
CA ALA A 211 -13.62 21.61 0.88
C ALA A 211 -14.59 20.44 0.73
N PHE A 212 -14.92 19.80 1.85
CA PHE A 212 -16.06 18.91 2.02
C PHE A 212 -17.07 19.57 2.95
N SER A 213 -18.35 19.54 2.60
CA SER A 213 -19.42 20.19 3.35
C SER A 213 -20.52 19.21 3.72
N GLY A 214 -21.16 19.45 4.87
CA GLY A 214 -22.25 18.64 5.35
C GLY A 214 -22.53 18.81 6.84
N ASN A 215 -23.66 18.28 7.30
CA ASN A 215 -24.06 18.31 8.70
C ASN A 215 -23.86 16.94 9.35
N GLY A 216 -22.70 16.74 9.99
CA GLY A 216 -22.33 15.48 10.64
C GLY A 216 -21.98 14.32 9.70
N GLY A 217 -22.21 14.46 8.40
CA GLY A 217 -21.78 13.57 7.31
C GLY A 217 -21.61 14.40 6.04
N VAL A 218 -20.82 13.91 5.08
CA VAL A 218 -20.59 14.57 3.80
C VAL A 218 -21.91 14.68 3.03
N GLN A 219 -22.17 15.81 2.44
CA GLN A 219 -23.32 16.09 1.58
C GLN A 219 -22.91 16.64 0.22
N GLU A 220 -21.74 17.31 0.17
CA GLU A 220 -21.19 17.87 -1.06
C GLU A 220 -19.66 17.99 -1.00
N VAL A 221 -19.05 17.99 -2.17
CA VAL A 221 -17.64 18.30 -2.42
C VAL A 221 -17.58 19.66 -3.11
N VAL A 222 -16.88 20.62 -2.50
CA VAL A 222 -16.71 21.97 -3.04
C VAL A 222 -15.42 22.05 -3.81
N LEU A 223 -15.49 22.52 -5.04
CA LEU A 223 -14.34 22.73 -5.92
C LEU A 223 -13.78 24.15 -5.78
N ALA A 224 -12.53 24.35 -6.18
CA ALA A 224 -11.83 25.63 -6.12
C ALA A 224 -12.44 26.73 -7.01
N ASP A 225 -13.24 26.39 -8.02
CA ASP A 225 -14.02 27.31 -8.84
C ASP A 225 -15.36 27.71 -8.22
N GLY A 226 -15.70 27.18 -7.03
CA GLY A 226 -16.93 27.43 -6.30
C GLY A 226 -18.07 26.47 -6.65
N GLU A 227 -17.91 25.53 -7.58
CA GLU A 227 -18.92 24.52 -7.85
C GLU A 227 -19.04 23.54 -6.68
N SER A 228 -20.27 23.16 -6.32
CA SER A 228 -20.55 22.11 -5.33
C SER A 228 -21.13 20.87 -6.00
N ILE A 229 -20.50 19.71 -5.73
CA ILE A 229 -20.91 18.42 -6.26
C ILE A 229 -21.57 17.62 -5.15
N PRO A 230 -22.86 17.28 -5.26
CA PRO A 230 -23.55 16.50 -4.24
C PRO A 230 -22.94 15.11 -4.06
N ALA A 231 -22.69 14.71 -2.80
CA ALA A 231 -22.06 13.43 -2.46
C ALA A 231 -22.68 12.83 -1.20
N ASP A 232 -23.02 11.55 -1.26
CA ASP A 232 -23.47 10.75 -0.13
C ASP A 232 -22.33 9.89 0.45
N LEU A 233 -21.26 9.72 -0.36
CA LEU A 233 -20.04 8.98 -0.04
C LEU A 233 -18.88 9.60 -0.81
N VAL A 234 -17.73 9.75 -0.16
CA VAL A 234 -16.49 10.23 -0.81
C VAL A 234 -15.37 9.22 -0.57
N ILE A 235 -14.65 8.88 -1.64
CA ILE A 235 -13.43 8.08 -1.56
C ILE A 235 -12.24 8.93 -1.99
N VAL A 236 -11.25 9.08 -1.12
CA VAL A 236 -10.05 9.88 -1.41
C VAL A 236 -8.90 8.95 -1.83
N GLY A 237 -8.47 9.10 -3.09
CA GLY A 237 -7.43 8.29 -3.73
C GLY A 237 -6.32 9.13 -4.39
N VAL A 238 -5.70 10.06 -3.63
CA VAL A 238 -4.68 11.02 -4.12
C VAL A 238 -3.24 10.53 -3.98
N GLY A 239 -3.04 9.23 -4.01
CA GLY A 239 -1.74 8.57 -3.88
C GLY A 239 -1.39 8.17 -2.46
N VAL A 240 -0.16 7.74 -2.25
CA VAL A 240 0.34 7.21 -0.97
C VAL A 240 1.59 7.93 -0.50
N VAL A 241 1.92 7.74 0.78
CA VAL A 241 3.15 8.21 1.42
C VAL A 241 3.88 6.99 1.97
N PRO A 242 5.17 6.77 1.64
CA PRO A 242 5.94 5.66 2.18
C PRO A 242 6.09 5.78 3.70
N ASN A 243 5.96 4.67 4.42
CA ASN A 243 6.13 4.63 5.87
C ASN A 243 7.62 4.52 6.20
N THR A 244 8.27 5.65 6.39
CA THR A 244 9.72 5.75 6.59
C THR A 244 10.10 6.26 7.97
N GLU A 245 9.14 6.64 8.79
CA GLU A 245 9.35 7.30 10.09
C GLU A 245 10.20 6.45 11.03
N LEU A 246 9.92 5.14 11.08
CA LEU A 246 10.68 4.18 11.91
C LEU A 246 12.15 4.10 11.48
N ALA A 247 12.41 4.08 10.17
CA ALA A 247 13.76 4.07 9.60
C ALA A 247 14.48 5.39 9.85
N SER A 248 13.82 6.51 9.62
CA SER A 248 14.35 7.85 9.85
C SER A 248 14.70 8.08 11.32
N ALA A 249 13.81 7.72 12.25
CA ALA A 249 14.05 7.80 13.70
C ALA A 249 15.22 6.92 14.15
N ALA A 250 15.46 5.82 13.48
CA ALA A 250 16.62 4.95 13.70
C ALA A 250 17.92 5.46 13.04
N GLY A 251 17.90 6.60 12.34
CA GLY A 251 19.06 7.18 11.65
C GLY A 251 19.46 6.41 10.38
N LEU A 252 18.52 5.72 9.73
CA LEU A 252 18.74 5.17 8.38
C LEU A 252 18.51 6.23 7.32
N SER A 253 19.19 6.08 6.18
CA SER A 253 19.03 7.01 5.06
C SER A 253 17.64 6.91 4.43
N VAL A 254 16.96 8.07 4.27
CA VAL A 254 15.62 8.19 3.70
C VAL A 254 15.64 9.27 2.62
N ASP A 255 15.12 8.94 1.43
CA ASP A 255 14.93 9.87 0.31
C ASP A 255 13.74 9.37 -0.53
N ASN A 256 12.55 9.96 -0.33
CA ASN A 256 11.27 9.48 -0.90
C ASN A 256 11.03 7.97 -0.71
N GLY A 257 11.48 7.43 0.42
CA GLY A 257 11.52 6.01 0.77
C GLY A 257 12.80 5.69 1.54
N ILE A 258 12.86 4.53 2.16
CA ILE A 258 14.08 4.01 2.78
C ILE A 258 15.08 3.73 1.66
N VAL A 259 16.25 4.37 1.71
CA VAL A 259 17.28 4.20 0.69
C VAL A 259 17.89 2.81 0.80
N ILE A 260 17.84 2.04 -0.29
CA ILE A 260 18.48 0.73 -0.39
C ILE A 260 19.43 0.67 -1.59
N ASP A 261 20.42 -0.22 -1.50
CA ASP A 261 21.26 -0.60 -2.61
C ASP A 261 20.59 -1.68 -3.48
N ASP A 262 21.31 -2.17 -4.49
CA ASP A 262 20.84 -3.23 -5.39
C ASP A 262 20.69 -4.60 -4.70
N GLN A 263 21.24 -4.78 -3.51
CA GLN A 263 21.09 -5.95 -2.66
C GLN A 263 20.03 -5.76 -1.56
N ALA A 264 19.17 -4.75 -1.68
CA ALA A 264 18.14 -4.38 -0.70
C ALA A 264 18.68 -3.97 0.68
N ARG A 265 19.99 -3.64 0.81
CA ARG A 265 20.58 -3.17 2.08
C ARG A 265 20.26 -1.70 2.31
N THR A 266 19.98 -1.36 3.55
CA THR A 266 19.91 0.04 3.99
C THR A 266 21.32 0.58 4.27
N SER A 267 21.42 1.77 4.86
CA SER A 267 22.67 2.32 5.38
C SER A 267 23.25 1.55 6.59
N ASP A 268 22.54 0.53 7.09
CA ASP A 268 23.00 -0.40 8.13
C ASP A 268 23.11 -1.81 7.52
N PRO A 269 24.28 -2.49 7.59
CA PRO A 269 24.49 -3.79 6.94
C PRO A 269 23.68 -4.95 7.55
N ASP A 270 23.11 -4.76 8.74
CA ASP A 270 22.23 -5.74 9.37
C ASP A 270 20.75 -5.46 9.12
N ILE A 271 20.44 -4.39 8.38
CA ILE A 271 19.06 -3.98 8.09
C ILE A 271 18.83 -3.92 6.57
N VAL A 272 17.88 -4.69 6.09
CA VAL A 272 17.37 -4.63 4.71
C VAL A 272 16.00 -3.96 4.67
N ALA A 273 15.56 -3.52 3.50
CA ALA A 273 14.19 -3.06 3.32
C ALA A 273 13.61 -3.51 1.97
N ALA A 274 12.27 -3.67 1.90
CA ALA A 274 11.59 -4.11 0.68
C ALA A 274 10.15 -3.57 0.60
N GLY A 275 9.67 -3.35 -0.62
CA GLY A 275 8.30 -2.91 -0.96
C GLY A 275 8.15 -1.40 -1.08
N ASP A 276 6.90 -0.92 -1.03
CA ASP A 276 6.51 0.48 -1.31
C ASP A 276 7.24 1.51 -0.43
N CYS A 277 7.79 1.10 0.71
CA CYS A 277 8.56 1.96 1.61
C CYS A 277 9.98 2.25 1.14
N THR A 278 10.47 1.63 0.06
CA THR A 278 11.88 1.73 -0.37
C THR A 278 12.08 2.63 -1.57
N SER A 279 13.27 3.24 -1.67
CA SER A 279 13.75 3.87 -2.89
C SER A 279 15.16 3.35 -3.22
N HIS A 280 15.40 3.06 -4.52
CA HIS A 280 16.68 2.54 -5.00
C HIS A 280 17.01 3.12 -6.35
N THR A 281 18.31 3.08 -6.73
CA THR A 281 18.74 3.45 -8.06
C THR A 281 18.49 2.27 -9.00
N MET A 282 17.66 2.47 -10.02
CA MET A 282 17.45 1.46 -11.05
C MET A 282 18.63 1.50 -12.03
N ALA A 283 19.44 0.44 -12.05
CA ALA A 283 20.66 0.37 -12.86
C ALA A 283 20.41 0.64 -14.36
N ARG A 284 19.28 0.17 -14.89
CA ARG A 284 18.91 0.35 -16.32
C ARG A 284 18.76 1.83 -16.71
N TYR A 285 18.26 2.67 -15.82
CA TYR A 285 17.93 4.07 -16.11
C TYR A 285 18.85 5.08 -15.42
N GLY A 286 19.62 4.65 -14.43
CA GLY A 286 20.57 5.49 -13.71
C GLY A 286 19.97 6.49 -12.73
N TRP A 287 18.63 6.48 -12.52
CA TRP A 287 17.98 7.36 -11.56
C TRP A 287 17.34 6.60 -10.40
N ARG A 288 17.10 7.31 -9.30
CA ARG A 288 16.43 6.79 -8.14
C ARG A 288 14.91 6.74 -8.37
N ILE A 289 14.31 5.61 -8.01
CA ILE A 289 12.88 5.38 -8.14
C ILE A 289 12.30 4.81 -6.85
N ARG A 290 11.01 5.01 -6.66
CA ARG A 290 10.16 4.32 -5.69
C ARG A 290 8.98 3.71 -6.45
N LEU A 291 8.79 2.41 -6.32
CA LEU A 291 7.77 1.65 -7.02
C LEU A 291 6.73 1.11 -6.04
N GLU A 292 5.47 1.21 -6.43
CA GLU A 292 4.30 0.77 -5.67
C GLU A 292 3.64 -0.40 -6.40
N SER A 293 4.32 -1.56 -6.44
CA SER A 293 3.81 -2.73 -7.16
C SER A 293 4.15 -4.04 -6.46
N VAL A 294 3.27 -5.03 -6.61
CA VAL A 294 3.47 -6.38 -6.07
C VAL A 294 4.71 -7.04 -6.64
N SER A 295 4.98 -6.83 -7.95
CA SER A 295 6.16 -7.38 -8.62
C SER A 295 7.46 -6.83 -8.03
N SER A 296 7.54 -5.51 -7.82
CA SER A 296 8.70 -4.88 -7.17
C SER A 296 8.86 -5.32 -5.71
N ALA A 297 7.78 -5.36 -4.95
CA ALA A 297 7.81 -5.84 -3.56
C ALA A 297 8.30 -7.30 -3.47
N GLY A 298 7.87 -8.17 -4.39
CA GLY A 298 8.30 -9.56 -4.46
C GLY A 298 9.76 -9.74 -4.84
N GLU A 299 10.24 -8.98 -5.83
CA GLU A 299 11.65 -9.01 -6.25
C GLU A 299 12.58 -8.51 -5.13
N GLN A 300 12.27 -7.36 -4.55
CA GLN A 300 13.05 -6.81 -3.44
C GLN A 300 13.05 -7.76 -2.23
N ALA A 301 11.93 -8.38 -1.90
CA ALA A 301 11.83 -9.36 -0.81
C ALA A 301 12.70 -10.60 -1.06
N LYS A 302 12.76 -11.07 -2.32
CA LYS A 302 13.63 -12.18 -2.71
C LYS A 302 15.11 -11.82 -2.56
N VAL A 303 15.51 -10.65 -3.06
CA VAL A 303 16.89 -10.16 -2.95
C VAL A 303 17.26 -9.92 -1.49
N ALA A 304 16.38 -9.28 -0.71
CA ALA A 304 16.61 -9.04 0.73
C ALA A 304 16.82 -10.34 1.51
N ALA A 305 16.06 -11.40 1.20
CA ALA A 305 16.23 -12.70 1.84
C ALA A 305 17.57 -13.35 1.50
N ALA A 306 18.00 -13.29 0.22
CA ALA A 306 19.30 -13.76 -0.21
C ALA A 306 20.44 -13.01 0.51
N THR A 307 20.32 -11.68 0.60
CA THR A 307 21.27 -10.80 1.32
C THR A 307 21.38 -11.15 2.81
N ILE A 308 20.25 -11.36 3.49
CA ILE A 308 20.23 -11.81 4.90
C ILE A 308 20.97 -13.15 5.06
N CYS A 309 20.83 -14.06 4.11
CA CYS A 309 21.50 -15.36 4.09
C CYS A 309 22.95 -15.31 3.59
N GLY A 310 23.53 -14.12 3.39
CA GLY A 310 24.92 -13.94 2.92
C GLY A 310 25.14 -14.29 1.46
N LYS A 311 24.09 -14.40 0.66
CA LYS A 311 24.14 -14.69 -0.78
C LYS A 311 24.12 -13.40 -1.59
N HIS A 312 24.82 -13.37 -2.71
CA HIS A 312 24.78 -12.25 -3.65
C HIS A 312 23.57 -12.39 -4.58
N SER A 313 22.69 -11.38 -4.56
CA SER A 313 21.57 -11.22 -5.50
C SER A 313 21.33 -9.73 -5.71
N ALA A 314 20.84 -9.32 -6.87
CA ALA A 314 20.61 -7.92 -7.17
C ALA A 314 19.17 -7.67 -7.66
N ILE A 315 18.62 -6.50 -7.34
CA ILE A 315 17.35 -5.99 -7.87
C ILE A 315 17.58 -5.60 -9.33
N ALA A 316 17.16 -6.45 -10.24
CA ALA A 316 17.42 -6.28 -11.68
C ALA A 316 16.20 -6.53 -12.56
N ALA A 317 15.10 -7.05 -12.00
CA ALA A 317 13.89 -7.33 -12.75
C ALA A 317 13.28 -6.05 -13.32
N LEU A 318 12.74 -6.15 -14.54
CA LEU A 318 11.98 -5.06 -15.13
C LEU A 318 10.65 -4.93 -14.35
N PRO A 319 10.39 -3.78 -13.73
CA PRO A 319 9.15 -3.61 -12.98
C PRO A 319 7.95 -3.62 -13.93
N TRP A 320 6.90 -4.28 -13.50
CA TRP A 320 5.60 -4.29 -14.17
C TRP A 320 4.49 -4.23 -13.14
N PHE A 321 3.31 -3.82 -13.56
CA PHE A 321 2.08 -3.87 -12.77
C PHE A 321 0.89 -4.09 -13.69
N TRP A 322 -0.27 -4.33 -13.12
CA TRP A 322 -1.53 -4.49 -13.83
C TRP A 322 -2.63 -3.69 -13.16
N SER A 323 -3.68 -3.40 -13.90
CA SER A 323 -4.93 -2.84 -13.39
C SER A 323 -6.09 -3.51 -14.10
N ASP A 324 -7.07 -3.97 -13.35
CA ASP A 324 -8.29 -4.58 -13.84
C ASP A 324 -9.46 -3.64 -13.53
N GLN A 325 -10.22 -3.29 -14.57
CA GLN A 325 -11.35 -2.38 -14.47
C GLN A 325 -12.45 -2.89 -15.41
N TYR A 326 -13.66 -3.14 -14.87
CA TYR A 326 -14.83 -3.76 -15.53
C TYR A 326 -14.69 -5.23 -15.93
#